data_be9d64cd936f309c9a7006027171db6a
#
_entry.id   be9d64cd936f309c9a7006027171db6a
#
_cell.length_a   1.000
_cell.length_b   1.000
_cell.length_c   1.000
_cell.angle_alpha   90.00
_cell.angle_beta   90.00
_cell.angle_gamma   90.00
#
_symmetry.space_group_name_H-M   'P 1'
#
loop_
_entity.id
_entity.type
_entity.pdbx_description
1 polymer ?
#
loop_
_entity_poly.entity_id
_entity_poly.type
_entity_poly.pdbx_seq_one_letter_code
_entity_poly.pdbx_strand_id
1 'polypeptide(L)'
;EVRFAFTTTLSAEEEWMDQDVDVNPGYEKDYYRFFMKRGLNWDEIKEMMNYGVGIAFHDVMAENVNDVEEIKQHYGIAQSKIQEQLAGRKCKMLARPNGNDTYIDAALQYEDIRTMATESNGEDLYPFRAIESLDKVALNRSFEEVQENIKDEIRQQRRAPERNRKAVHIGVHNTDNDWIKLLEWINDNYGKDGDDSVWFPSQEEYYEYNYYRTHGNVKVEQTDEHTIKLTVHLPIGECFYYP
;
A
#
# COMPACT_ATOMS: atom_id res chain seq x y z
N GLU A 1 -2.31 -6.52 -22.15
CA GLU A 1 -1.70 -5.65 -21.13
C GLU A 1 -2.12 -6.14 -19.76
N VAL A 2 -1.15 -6.48 -18.92
CA VAL A 2 -1.36 -6.95 -17.54
C VAL A 2 -1.08 -5.78 -16.61
N ARG A 3 -1.96 -5.53 -15.65
CA ARG A 3 -1.85 -4.44 -14.68
C ARG A 3 -1.97 -5.00 -13.27
N PHE A 4 -1.07 -4.56 -12.41
CA PHE A 4 -1.07 -4.90 -10.99
C PHE A 4 -1.22 -3.65 -10.15
N ALA A 5 -2.06 -3.69 -9.14
CA ALA A 5 -2.08 -2.69 -8.10
C ALA A 5 -0.89 -2.92 -7.15
N PHE A 6 -0.30 -1.86 -6.66
CA PHE A 6 0.76 -1.88 -5.65
C PHE A 6 0.72 -0.57 -4.85
N THR A 7 1.55 -0.45 -3.84
CA THR A 7 1.70 0.80 -3.10
C THR A 7 3.05 1.42 -3.46
N THR A 8 3.04 2.65 -3.98
CA THR A 8 4.25 3.44 -4.18
C THR A 8 4.51 4.33 -2.97
N THR A 9 5.78 4.55 -2.65
CA THR A 9 6.16 5.42 -1.54
C THR A 9 6.48 6.82 -2.03
N LEU A 10 6.03 7.81 -1.25
CA LEU A 10 6.32 9.22 -1.48
C LEU A 10 7.15 9.72 -0.29
N SER A 11 8.26 10.41 -0.57
CA SER A 11 9.01 11.07 0.49
C SER A 11 8.16 12.16 1.13
N ALA A 12 8.06 12.14 2.46
CA ALA A 12 7.32 13.14 3.22
C ALA A 12 8.21 14.34 3.62
N GLU A 13 9.49 14.28 3.38
CA GLU A 13 10.41 15.39 3.63
C GLU A 13 10.14 16.52 2.62
N GLU A 14 9.97 17.75 3.13
CA GLU A 14 9.59 18.91 2.31
C GLU A 14 10.50 19.11 1.11
N GLU A 15 11.80 19.05 1.31
CA GLU A 15 12.80 19.24 0.27
C GLU A 15 12.73 18.21 -0.87
N TRP A 16 12.19 17.00 -0.61
CA TRP A 16 12.00 15.97 -1.61
C TRP A 16 10.66 16.12 -2.34
N MET A 17 9.65 16.61 -1.64
CA MET A 17 8.33 16.87 -2.22
C MET A 17 8.32 17.99 -3.23
N ASP A 18 9.21 18.97 -3.07
CA ASP A 18 9.30 20.15 -3.95
C ASP A 18 10.43 20.04 -4.99
N GLN A 19 11.12 18.91 -5.08
CA GLN A 19 12.16 18.70 -6.09
C GLN A 19 11.59 18.78 -7.52
N ASP A 20 12.39 19.34 -8.42
CA ASP A 20 12.17 19.19 -9.85
C ASP A 20 12.38 17.73 -10.25
N VAL A 21 11.39 17.16 -10.90
CA VAL A 21 11.42 15.74 -11.29
C VAL A 21 12.49 15.41 -12.34
N ASP A 22 12.97 16.40 -13.07
CA ASP A 22 14.06 16.25 -14.02
C ASP A 22 15.43 16.16 -13.33
N VAL A 23 15.52 16.59 -12.07
CA VAL A 23 16.69 16.42 -11.22
C VAL A 23 16.53 15.17 -10.39
N ASN A 24 17.57 14.34 -10.34
CA ASN A 24 17.58 13.19 -9.43
C ASN A 24 17.88 13.66 -8.00
N PRO A 25 16.88 13.73 -7.10
CA PRO A 25 17.08 14.30 -5.76
C PRO A 25 18.06 13.49 -4.92
N GLY A 26 18.13 12.18 -5.12
CA GLY A 26 19.08 11.33 -4.42
C GLY A 26 20.54 11.60 -4.79
N TYR A 27 20.77 12.10 -5.99
CA TYR A 27 22.12 12.47 -6.42
C TYR A 27 22.67 13.67 -5.64
N GLU A 28 21.87 14.72 -5.49
CA GLU A 28 22.28 15.92 -4.74
C GLU A 28 22.52 15.62 -3.25
N LYS A 29 21.80 14.64 -2.72
CA LYS A 29 21.93 14.20 -1.33
C LYS A 29 22.95 13.09 -1.13
N ASP A 30 23.71 12.72 -2.18
CA ASP A 30 24.62 11.58 -2.18
C ASP A 30 23.96 10.27 -1.73
N TYR A 31 22.65 10.14 -2.00
CA TYR A 31 21.88 8.98 -1.60
C TYR A 31 21.85 7.96 -2.73
N TYR A 32 22.64 6.91 -2.63
CA TYR A 32 22.94 5.96 -3.71
C TYR A 32 21.71 5.29 -4.36
N ARG A 33 20.60 5.15 -3.64
CA ARG A 33 19.37 4.53 -4.17
C ARG A 33 18.73 5.35 -5.29
N PHE A 34 18.95 6.66 -5.29
CA PHE A 34 18.42 7.56 -6.29
C PHE A 34 19.44 7.94 -7.36
N PHE A 35 20.69 7.50 -7.18
CA PHE A 35 21.72 7.76 -8.15
C PHE A 35 21.33 7.19 -9.52
N MET A 36 21.35 8.01 -10.55
CA MET A 36 20.95 7.67 -11.93
C MET A 36 19.47 7.28 -12.11
N LYS A 37 18.57 7.62 -11.17
CA LYS A 37 17.12 7.40 -11.32
C LYS A 37 16.38 8.72 -11.24
N ARG A 38 15.48 8.93 -12.18
CA ARG A 38 14.53 10.03 -12.13
C ARG A 38 13.39 9.70 -11.17
N GLY A 39 12.96 10.68 -10.37
CA GLY A 39 11.74 10.58 -9.58
C GLY A 39 10.48 10.60 -10.47
N LEU A 40 9.35 10.22 -9.90
CA LEU A 40 8.03 10.35 -10.53
C LEU A 40 7.53 11.79 -10.39
N ASN A 41 6.89 12.30 -11.43
CA ASN A 41 6.14 13.55 -11.33
C ASN A 41 4.68 13.30 -10.92
N TRP A 42 3.96 14.37 -10.56
CA TRP A 42 2.59 14.28 -10.09
C TRP A 42 1.61 13.73 -11.14
N ASP A 43 1.85 13.97 -12.42
CA ASP A 43 0.98 13.44 -13.48
C ASP A 43 1.19 11.94 -13.68
N GLU A 44 2.43 11.47 -13.56
CA GLU A 44 2.74 10.03 -13.56
C GLU A 44 2.12 9.33 -12.34
N ILE A 45 2.17 9.95 -11.16
CA ILE A 45 1.51 9.44 -9.96
C ILE A 45 -0.02 9.36 -10.17
N LYS A 46 -0.64 10.41 -10.72
CA LYS A 46 -2.08 10.40 -11.05
C LYS A 46 -2.44 9.25 -12.00
N GLU A 47 -1.62 9.06 -13.03
CA GLU A 47 -1.84 7.96 -13.97
C GLU A 47 -1.76 6.59 -13.28
N MET A 48 -0.74 6.37 -12.45
CA MET A 48 -0.58 5.14 -11.68
C MET A 48 -1.79 4.88 -10.76
N MET A 49 -2.28 5.93 -10.09
CA MET A 49 -3.45 5.83 -9.21
C MET A 49 -4.73 5.47 -9.96
N ASN A 50 -4.88 5.92 -11.21
CA ASN A 50 -6.01 5.51 -12.07
C ASN A 50 -6.00 4.00 -12.38
N TYR A 51 -4.89 3.31 -12.14
CA TYR A 51 -4.75 1.87 -12.26
C TYR A 51 -4.85 1.12 -10.93
N GLY A 52 -5.20 1.80 -9.84
CA GLY A 52 -5.36 1.19 -8.53
C GLY A 52 -4.09 1.20 -7.67
N VAL A 53 -3.05 1.92 -8.08
CA VAL A 53 -1.85 2.08 -7.25
C VAL A 53 -2.16 2.98 -6.05
N GLY A 54 -1.85 2.51 -4.85
CA GLY A 54 -1.93 3.28 -3.62
C GLY A 54 -0.66 4.08 -3.35
N ILE A 55 -0.72 4.98 -2.39
CA ILE A 55 0.42 5.79 -1.93
C ILE A 55 0.70 5.56 -0.44
N ALA A 56 1.96 5.65 -0.05
CA ALA A 56 2.39 5.60 1.34
C ALA A 56 3.48 6.63 1.60
N PHE A 57 3.50 7.19 2.81
CA PHE A 57 4.63 8.01 3.24
C PHE A 57 5.90 7.17 3.43
N HIS A 58 7.04 7.78 3.14
CA HIS A 58 8.36 7.23 3.38
C HIS A 58 9.40 8.34 3.29
N ASP A 59 10.14 8.57 4.36
CA ASP A 59 11.24 9.53 4.33
C ASP A 59 12.53 8.88 3.82
N VAL A 60 13.32 9.65 3.08
CA VAL A 60 14.57 9.19 2.45
C VAL A 60 15.73 9.22 3.44
N MET A 61 15.82 10.30 4.23
CA MET A 61 16.92 10.55 5.17
C MET A 61 16.55 10.22 6.62
N ALA A 62 15.77 9.16 6.79
CA ALA A 62 15.14 8.81 8.06
C ALA A 62 16.07 8.18 9.12
N GLU A 63 17.34 7.95 8.82
CA GLU A 63 18.23 7.18 9.72
C GLU A 63 18.48 7.86 11.07
N ASN A 64 18.45 9.19 11.09
CA ASN A 64 18.78 9.98 12.27
C ASN A 64 17.59 10.82 12.81
N VAL A 65 16.40 10.66 12.26
CA VAL A 65 15.23 11.38 12.76
C VAL A 65 14.60 10.58 13.90
N ASN A 66 14.67 11.13 15.11
CA ASN A 66 14.22 10.47 16.33
C ASN A 66 13.21 11.32 17.12
N ASP A 67 12.58 12.30 16.46
CA ASP A 67 11.57 13.16 17.06
C ASP A 67 10.20 12.91 16.40
N VAL A 68 9.26 12.43 17.20
CA VAL A 68 7.89 12.13 16.76
C VAL A 68 7.18 13.38 16.24
N GLU A 69 7.37 14.54 16.88
CA GLU A 69 6.71 15.77 16.46
C GLU A 69 7.28 16.31 15.16
N GLU A 70 8.58 16.19 14.93
CA GLU A 70 9.22 16.51 13.66
C GLU A 70 8.67 15.65 12.53
N ILE A 71 8.58 14.33 12.74
CA ILE A 71 8.02 13.40 11.74
C ILE A 71 6.55 13.73 11.45
N LYS A 72 5.75 14.05 12.46
CA LYS A 72 4.35 14.46 12.25
C LYS A 72 4.23 15.77 11.46
N GLN A 73 5.20 16.70 11.60
CA GLN A 73 5.27 17.90 10.76
C GLN A 73 5.56 17.53 9.31
N HIS A 74 6.51 16.62 9.05
CA HIS A 74 6.76 16.08 7.70
C HIS A 74 5.48 15.51 7.07
N TYR A 75 4.73 14.68 7.82
CA TYR A 75 3.45 14.16 7.33
C TYR A 75 2.45 15.26 7.00
N GLY A 76 2.35 16.29 7.84
CA GLY A 76 1.44 17.41 7.63
C GLY A 76 1.76 18.22 6.37
N ILE A 77 3.04 18.50 6.14
CA ILE A 77 3.52 19.21 4.93
C ILE A 77 3.26 18.37 3.69
N ALA A 78 3.67 17.10 3.71
CA ALA A 78 3.47 16.17 2.61
C ALA A 78 1.98 15.93 2.31
N GLN A 79 1.14 15.80 3.34
CA GLN A 79 -0.30 15.64 3.19
C GLN A 79 -0.94 16.85 2.50
N SER A 80 -0.51 18.05 2.87
CA SER A 80 -0.99 19.28 2.24
C SER A 80 -0.63 19.31 0.74
N LYS A 81 0.59 18.94 0.40
CA LYS A 81 1.06 18.87 -0.99
C LYS A 81 0.33 17.81 -1.79
N ILE A 82 0.13 16.62 -1.21
CA ILE A 82 -0.63 15.53 -1.83
C ILE A 82 -2.06 15.96 -2.11
N GLN A 83 -2.73 16.59 -1.16
CA GLN A 83 -4.10 17.08 -1.34
C GLN A 83 -4.22 18.15 -2.42
N GLU A 84 -3.24 19.04 -2.53
CA GLU A 84 -3.17 20.03 -3.59
C GLU A 84 -3.01 19.39 -4.97
N GLN A 85 -2.10 18.43 -5.09
CA GLN A 85 -1.73 17.82 -6.37
C GLN A 85 -2.68 16.70 -6.81
N LEU A 86 -3.30 15.99 -5.89
CA LEU A 86 -4.10 14.80 -6.14
C LEU A 86 -5.59 15.00 -5.79
N ALA A 87 -6.15 16.15 -6.11
CA ALA A 87 -7.58 16.44 -6.01
C ALA A 87 -8.19 16.17 -4.61
N GLY A 88 -7.48 16.57 -3.57
CA GLY A 88 -7.93 16.44 -2.18
C GLY A 88 -7.72 15.05 -1.57
N ARG A 89 -7.04 14.15 -2.28
CA ARG A 89 -6.68 12.82 -1.76
C ARG A 89 -5.77 12.92 -0.54
N LYS A 90 -5.99 12.03 0.42
CA LYS A 90 -5.12 11.87 1.58
C LYS A 90 -4.27 10.62 1.44
N CYS A 91 -3.02 10.67 1.91
CA CYS A 91 -2.20 9.49 2.13
C CYS A 91 -2.54 8.88 3.50
N LYS A 92 -2.90 7.60 3.52
CA LYS A 92 -3.35 6.87 4.72
C LYS A 92 -2.37 5.80 5.16
N MET A 93 -1.28 5.62 4.44
CA MET A 93 -0.35 4.52 4.63
C MET A 93 1.04 5.04 4.93
N LEU A 94 1.79 4.27 5.73
CA LEU A 94 3.22 4.46 5.94
C LEU A 94 3.96 3.19 5.52
N ALA A 95 5.05 3.34 4.80
CA ALA A 95 6.09 2.34 4.69
C ALA A 95 7.23 2.75 5.63
N ARG A 96 7.50 1.98 6.70
CA ARG A 96 8.52 2.34 7.70
C ARG A 96 9.87 2.55 7.02
N PRO A 97 10.46 3.76 7.10
CA PRO A 97 11.73 4.03 6.46
C PRO A 97 12.90 3.53 7.32
N ASN A 98 13.89 2.89 6.67
CA ASN A 98 15.17 2.47 7.25
C ASN A 98 15.08 1.70 8.58
N GLY A 99 13.96 1.01 8.84
CA GLY A 99 13.76 0.28 10.10
C GLY A 99 13.58 1.16 11.34
N ASN A 100 13.34 2.45 11.18
CA ASN A 100 13.20 3.41 12.29
C ASN A 100 11.78 3.37 12.89
N ASP A 101 11.67 2.82 14.09
CA ASP A 101 10.37 2.67 14.79
C ASP A 101 9.77 4.01 15.24
N THR A 102 10.54 5.11 15.32
CA THR A 102 10.00 6.45 15.63
C THR A 102 8.96 6.87 14.60
N TYR A 103 9.08 6.41 13.35
CA TYR A 103 8.08 6.65 12.30
C TYR A 103 6.77 5.90 12.55
N ILE A 104 6.83 4.71 13.14
CA ILE A 104 5.63 3.98 13.57
C ILE A 104 4.95 4.74 14.72
N ASP A 105 5.71 5.21 15.71
CA ASP A 105 5.17 5.97 16.83
C ASP A 105 4.52 7.28 16.39
N ALA A 106 5.10 7.96 15.41
CA ALA A 106 4.52 9.16 14.81
C ALA A 106 3.24 8.84 14.01
N ALA A 107 3.23 7.76 13.24
CA ALA A 107 2.07 7.33 12.46
C ALA A 107 0.89 6.91 13.34
N LEU A 108 1.14 6.27 14.48
CA LEU A 108 0.11 5.94 15.46
C LEU A 108 -0.59 7.19 16.02
N GLN A 109 0.12 8.32 16.10
CA GLN A 109 -0.38 9.58 16.61
C GLN A 109 -0.91 10.52 15.51
N TYR A 110 -0.57 10.28 14.24
CA TYR A 110 -1.02 11.12 13.13
C TYR A 110 -2.38 10.65 12.62
N GLU A 111 -3.38 11.54 12.62
CA GLU A 111 -4.78 11.19 12.40
C GLU A 111 -5.03 10.42 11.09
N ASP A 112 -4.45 10.88 9.98
CA ASP A 112 -4.78 10.34 8.65
C ASP A 112 -4.13 8.99 8.34
N ILE A 113 -3.01 8.61 8.98
CA ILE A 113 -2.37 7.33 8.72
C ILE A 113 -3.15 6.20 9.40
N ARG A 114 -3.49 5.16 8.65
CA ARG A 114 -4.32 4.03 9.07
C ARG A 114 -3.53 2.74 9.25
N THR A 115 -2.71 2.37 8.29
CA THR A 115 -1.84 1.20 8.40
C THR A 115 -0.40 1.53 8.06
N MET A 116 0.51 0.76 8.64
CA MET A 116 1.94 0.90 8.43
C MET A 116 2.52 -0.43 7.96
N ALA A 117 3.47 -0.40 7.04
CA ALA A 117 4.24 -1.56 6.65
C ALA A 117 5.60 -1.56 7.34
N THR A 118 5.97 -2.68 7.98
CA THR A 118 7.20 -2.83 8.77
C THR A 118 7.84 -4.20 8.55
N GLU A 119 9.14 -4.31 8.75
CA GLU A 119 9.91 -5.56 8.64
C GLU A 119 9.99 -6.33 9.96
N SER A 120 9.61 -5.70 11.06
CA SER A 120 9.67 -6.28 12.41
C SER A 120 8.61 -5.67 13.31
N ASN A 121 8.19 -6.42 14.31
CA ASN A 121 7.23 -5.98 15.32
C ASN A 121 5.83 -5.63 14.78
N GLY A 122 5.52 -6.04 13.55
CA GLY A 122 4.19 -5.90 12.97
C GLY A 122 3.34 -7.16 13.13
N GLU A 123 2.11 -7.07 12.68
CA GLU A 123 1.17 -8.19 12.63
C GLU A 123 1.17 -8.84 11.24
N ASP A 124 1.03 -10.16 11.22
CA ASP A 124 0.79 -10.87 9.98
C ASP A 124 -0.68 -10.69 9.54
N LEU A 125 -0.87 -10.32 8.29
CA LEU A 125 -2.19 -10.15 7.73
C LEU A 125 -2.78 -11.50 7.27
N TYR A 126 -3.96 -11.85 7.79
CA TYR A 126 -4.71 -13.03 7.40
C TYR A 126 -6.03 -12.64 6.73
N PRO A 127 -6.06 -12.48 5.39
CA PRO A 127 -7.20 -11.88 4.69
C PRO A 127 -8.54 -12.59 4.87
N PHE A 128 -8.53 -13.91 5.16
CA PHE A 128 -9.71 -14.72 5.35
C PHE A 128 -10.20 -14.81 6.81
N ARG A 129 -9.51 -14.14 7.73
CA ARG A 129 -10.01 -13.98 9.10
C ARG A 129 -10.88 -12.73 9.18
N ALA A 130 -11.84 -12.75 10.09
CA ALA A 130 -12.53 -11.52 10.46
C ALA A 130 -11.53 -10.60 11.18
N ILE A 131 -11.21 -9.48 10.57
CA ILE A 131 -10.37 -8.45 11.17
C ILE A 131 -11.31 -7.32 11.55
N GLU A 132 -11.51 -7.10 12.84
CA GLU A 132 -12.46 -6.09 13.33
C GLU A 132 -12.01 -4.67 12.95
N SER A 133 -10.71 -4.41 12.99
CA SER A 133 -10.13 -3.13 12.57
C SER A 133 -8.72 -3.33 12.05
N LEU A 134 -8.39 -2.63 10.98
CA LEU A 134 -7.01 -2.41 10.51
C LEU A 134 -6.52 -1.00 10.82
N ASP A 135 -7.29 -0.23 11.60
CA ASP A 135 -6.91 1.13 11.95
C ASP A 135 -5.75 1.14 12.95
N LYS A 136 -4.71 1.91 12.63
CA LYS A 136 -3.49 2.04 13.45
C LYS A 136 -2.72 0.72 13.65
N VAL A 137 -2.67 -0.10 12.62
CA VAL A 137 -1.99 -1.41 12.66
C VAL A 137 -0.71 -1.38 11.82
N ALA A 138 0.40 -1.83 12.41
CA ALA A 138 1.63 -2.13 11.70
C ALA A 138 1.59 -3.56 11.15
N LEU A 139 1.73 -3.70 9.83
CA LEU A 139 1.68 -4.97 9.12
C LEU A 139 3.07 -5.43 8.72
N ASN A 140 3.39 -6.68 8.96
CA ASN A 140 4.65 -7.28 8.52
C ASN A 140 4.74 -7.30 6.99
N ARG A 141 5.89 -6.87 6.47
CA ARG A 141 6.33 -7.09 5.09
C ARG A 141 7.73 -7.70 5.10
N SER A 142 8.09 -8.36 4.03
CA SER A 142 9.46 -8.83 3.81
C SER A 142 10.09 -8.09 2.61
N PHE A 143 11.42 -8.01 2.60
CA PHE A 143 12.19 -7.67 1.42
C PHE A 143 12.78 -8.98 0.87
N GLU A 144 12.08 -9.59 -0.06
CA GLU A 144 12.52 -10.82 -0.70
C GLU A 144 12.87 -10.53 -2.17
N GLU A 145 14.12 -10.72 -2.52
CA GLU A 145 14.63 -10.46 -3.86
C GLU A 145 14.69 -11.74 -4.71
N VAL A 146 14.67 -12.91 -4.06
CA VAL A 146 14.72 -14.20 -4.76
C VAL A 146 13.32 -14.61 -5.17
N GLN A 147 13.01 -14.51 -6.46
CA GLN A 147 11.68 -14.74 -7.01
C GLN A 147 11.13 -16.14 -6.74
N GLU A 148 11.96 -17.16 -6.75
CA GLU A 148 11.52 -18.52 -6.46
C GLU A 148 11.02 -18.65 -5.01
N ASN A 149 11.61 -17.91 -4.05
CA ASN A 149 11.11 -17.86 -2.68
C ASN A 149 9.72 -17.24 -2.62
N ILE A 150 9.49 -16.16 -3.37
CA ILE A 150 8.16 -15.51 -3.45
C ILE A 150 7.14 -16.46 -4.08
N LYS A 151 7.50 -17.13 -5.18
CA LYS A 151 6.63 -18.12 -5.83
C LYS A 151 6.29 -19.28 -4.91
N ASP A 152 7.27 -19.75 -4.14
CA ASP A 152 7.07 -20.84 -3.19
C ASP A 152 6.19 -20.40 -2.01
N GLU A 153 6.35 -19.19 -1.52
CA GLU A 153 5.45 -18.64 -0.50
C GLU A 153 4.01 -18.53 -1.02
N ILE A 154 3.79 -17.99 -2.22
CA ILE A 154 2.46 -17.95 -2.85
C ILE A 154 1.86 -19.36 -2.96
N ARG A 155 2.63 -20.34 -3.44
CA ARG A 155 2.20 -21.74 -3.55
C ARG A 155 1.85 -22.31 -2.16
N GLN A 156 2.64 -22.01 -1.16
CA GLN A 156 2.42 -22.47 0.23
C GLN A 156 1.12 -21.88 0.79
N GLN A 157 0.92 -20.58 0.68
CA GLN A 157 -0.28 -19.92 1.16
C GLN A 157 -1.53 -20.46 0.46
N ARG A 158 -1.48 -20.72 -0.82
CA ARG A 158 -2.60 -21.29 -1.57
C ARG A 158 -2.98 -22.70 -1.13
N ARG A 159 -2.02 -23.51 -0.69
CA ARG A 159 -2.27 -24.89 -0.15
C ARG A 159 -2.79 -24.89 1.28
N ALA A 160 -2.58 -23.81 2.02
CA ALA A 160 -3.08 -23.70 3.39
C ALA A 160 -4.62 -23.59 3.42
N PRO A 161 -5.27 -24.05 4.49
CA PRO A 161 -6.69 -23.76 4.72
C PRO A 161 -6.92 -22.23 4.69
N GLU A 162 -8.02 -21.77 4.09
CA GLU A 162 -8.27 -20.34 3.85
C GLU A 162 -8.04 -19.48 5.08
N ARG A 163 -8.63 -19.83 6.22
CA ARG A 163 -8.45 -19.08 7.47
C ARG A 163 -7.01 -18.96 7.97
N ASN A 164 -6.10 -19.77 7.43
CA ASN A 164 -4.67 -19.79 7.79
C ASN A 164 -3.79 -19.18 6.70
N ARG A 165 -4.37 -18.78 5.58
CA ARG A 165 -3.63 -18.11 4.53
C ARG A 165 -3.21 -16.73 5.01
N LYS A 166 -1.91 -16.48 4.90
CA LYS A 166 -1.28 -15.22 5.20
C LYS A 166 -1.14 -14.42 3.90
N ALA A 167 -1.28 -13.12 3.96
CA ALA A 167 -0.95 -12.25 2.83
C ALA A 167 0.56 -12.31 2.54
N VAL A 168 0.93 -12.41 1.28
CA VAL A 168 2.32 -12.26 0.83
C VAL A 168 2.57 -10.77 0.61
N HIS A 169 3.18 -10.12 1.59
CA HIS A 169 3.40 -8.67 1.60
C HIS A 169 4.90 -8.39 1.44
N ILE A 170 5.27 -7.85 0.30
CA ILE A 170 6.67 -7.68 -0.11
C ILE A 170 6.95 -6.22 -0.42
N GLY A 171 8.04 -5.71 0.17
CA GLY A 171 8.65 -4.44 -0.19
C GLY A 171 9.80 -4.65 -1.17
N VAL A 172 9.97 -3.74 -2.13
CA VAL A 172 11.08 -3.74 -3.07
C VAL A 172 11.61 -2.34 -3.28
N HIS A 173 12.91 -2.24 -3.56
CA HIS A 173 13.55 -0.97 -3.92
C HIS A 173 13.68 -0.80 -5.43
N ASN A 174 13.67 -1.89 -6.19
CA ASN A 174 13.81 -1.88 -7.63
C ASN A 174 12.78 -2.80 -8.29
N THR A 175 12.23 -2.34 -9.39
CA THR A 175 11.39 -3.14 -10.28
C THR A 175 12.14 -3.35 -11.59
N ASP A 176 12.89 -4.41 -11.68
CA ASP A 176 13.65 -4.80 -12.87
C ASP A 176 12.91 -5.82 -13.75
N ASN A 177 13.57 -6.30 -14.78
CA ASN A 177 13.00 -7.31 -15.68
C ASN A 177 12.63 -8.62 -14.97
N ASP A 178 13.25 -8.90 -13.84
CA ASP A 178 12.95 -10.12 -13.11
C ASP A 178 11.64 -9.97 -12.32
N TRP A 179 11.32 -8.77 -11.82
CA TRP A 179 10.00 -8.46 -11.29
C TRP A 179 8.90 -8.56 -12.34
N ILE A 180 9.16 -8.09 -13.57
CA ILE A 180 8.20 -8.25 -14.68
C ILE A 180 7.89 -9.72 -14.90
N LYS A 181 8.90 -10.59 -14.96
CA LYS A 181 8.71 -12.05 -15.12
C LYS A 181 7.95 -12.68 -13.96
N LEU A 182 8.17 -12.19 -12.71
CA LEU A 182 7.41 -12.67 -11.56
C LEU A 182 5.94 -12.30 -11.67
N LEU A 183 5.64 -11.04 -12.04
CA LEU A 183 4.27 -10.56 -12.20
C LEU A 183 3.56 -11.28 -13.37
N GLU A 184 4.23 -11.48 -14.48
CA GLU A 184 3.73 -12.31 -15.59
C GLU A 184 3.40 -13.73 -15.10
N TRP A 185 4.31 -14.36 -14.38
CA TRP A 185 4.08 -15.69 -13.81
C TRP A 185 2.88 -15.72 -12.85
N ILE A 186 2.70 -14.70 -12.00
CA ILE A 186 1.54 -14.61 -11.13
C ILE A 186 0.26 -14.50 -11.95
N ASN A 187 0.25 -13.65 -12.99
CA ASN A 187 -0.90 -13.47 -13.86
C ASN A 187 -1.28 -14.76 -14.59
N ASP A 188 -0.30 -15.44 -15.18
CA ASP A 188 -0.51 -16.65 -15.98
C ASP A 188 -1.01 -17.85 -15.15
N ASN A 189 -0.66 -17.88 -13.87
CA ASN A 189 -1.06 -18.99 -13.01
C ASN A 189 -2.27 -18.68 -12.13
N TYR A 190 -2.37 -17.46 -11.61
CA TYR A 190 -3.29 -17.12 -10.53
C TYR A 190 -4.07 -15.82 -10.74
N GLY A 191 -3.71 -15.04 -11.74
CA GLY A 191 -4.40 -13.83 -12.14
C GLY A 191 -5.39 -14.09 -13.25
N LYS A 192 -5.70 -13.04 -14.01
CA LYS A 192 -6.72 -13.01 -15.04
C LYS A 192 -6.53 -14.06 -16.15
N ASP A 193 -5.28 -14.35 -16.52
CA ASP A 193 -4.97 -15.34 -17.57
C ASP A 193 -4.79 -16.76 -17.00
N GLY A 194 -4.84 -16.91 -15.67
CA GLY A 194 -4.78 -18.16 -14.95
C GLY A 194 -6.13 -18.59 -14.36
N ASP A 195 -6.12 -18.97 -13.07
CA ASP A 195 -7.31 -19.43 -12.36
C ASP A 195 -8.06 -18.31 -11.59
N ASP A 196 -7.64 -17.08 -11.74
CA ASP A 196 -8.19 -15.87 -11.11
C ASP A 196 -8.39 -15.99 -9.59
N SER A 197 -7.42 -16.59 -8.91
CA SER A 197 -7.53 -16.97 -7.51
C SER A 197 -6.65 -16.14 -6.56
N VAL A 198 -5.87 -15.20 -7.09
CA VAL A 198 -5.06 -14.27 -6.30
C VAL A 198 -5.51 -12.84 -6.57
N TRP A 199 -5.95 -12.18 -5.51
CA TRP A 199 -6.18 -10.75 -5.52
C TRP A 199 -4.88 -10.01 -5.18
N PHE A 200 -4.58 -8.96 -5.94
CA PHE A 200 -3.35 -8.18 -5.84
C PHE A 200 -3.66 -6.70 -5.55
N PRO A 201 -4.07 -6.36 -4.33
CA PRO A 201 -4.44 -4.99 -3.98
C PRO A 201 -3.22 -4.15 -3.60
N SER A 202 -3.37 -2.83 -3.67
CA SER A 202 -2.52 -1.94 -2.90
C SER A 202 -2.83 -2.05 -1.39
N GLN A 203 -1.93 -1.60 -0.54
CA GLN A 203 -2.17 -1.59 0.91
C GLN A 203 -3.40 -0.74 1.27
N GLU A 204 -3.59 0.37 0.58
CA GLU A 204 -4.73 1.27 0.78
C GLU A 204 -6.05 0.64 0.33
N GLU A 205 -6.07 0.01 -0.85
CA GLU A 205 -7.24 -0.72 -1.36
C GLU A 205 -7.66 -1.82 -0.39
N TYR A 206 -6.69 -2.57 0.15
CA TYR A 206 -6.99 -3.60 1.13
C TYR A 206 -7.56 -3.03 2.43
N TYR A 207 -7.04 -1.89 2.91
CA TYR A 207 -7.58 -1.19 4.07
C TYR A 207 -9.05 -0.79 3.84
N GLU A 208 -9.35 -0.16 2.72
CA GLU A 208 -10.71 0.28 2.38
C GLU A 208 -11.68 -0.89 2.22
N TYR A 209 -11.25 -1.96 1.53
CA TYR A 209 -12.02 -3.20 1.43
C TYR A 209 -12.36 -3.80 2.79
N ASN A 210 -11.36 -3.89 3.69
CA ASN A 210 -11.58 -4.42 5.03
C ASN A 210 -12.54 -3.53 5.84
N TYR A 211 -12.41 -2.22 5.70
CA TYR A 211 -13.30 -1.26 6.36
C TYR A 211 -14.75 -1.44 5.89
N TYR A 212 -15.00 -1.52 4.59
CA TYR A 212 -16.32 -1.80 4.06
C TYR A 212 -16.87 -3.16 4.51
N ARG A 213 -16.03 -4.17 4.53
CA ARG A 213 -16.42 -5.51 4.97
C ARG A 213 -16.84 -5.56 6.44
N THR A 214 -16.20 -4.78 7.29
CA THR A 214 -16.46 -4.78 8.75
C THR A 214 -17.50 -3.78 9.19
N HIS A 215 -17.69 -2.68 8.48
CA HIS A 215 -18.61 -1.59 8.82
C HIS A 215 -19.79 -1.47 7.86
N GLY A 216 -19.73 -2.12 6.71
CA GLY A 216 -20.83 -2.15 5.75
C GLY A 216 -21.95 -3.09 6.19
N ASN A 217 -23.16 -2.83 5.71
CA ASN A 217 -24.31 -3.69 5.94
C ASN A 217 -24.89 -4.13 4.61
N VAL A 218 -25.03 -5.47 4.45
CA VAL A 218 -25.64 -6.04 3.25
C VAL A 218 -26.98 -6.68 3.63
N LYS A 219 -28.06 -6.15 3.05
CA LYS A 219 -29.40 -6.71 3.16
C LYS A 219 -29.73 -7.48 1.90
N VAL A 220 -30.12 -8.71 2.07
CA VAL A 220 -30.54 -9.62 1.00
C VAL A 220 -32.04 -9.85 1.14
N GLU A 221 -32.80 -9.54 0.11
CA GLU A 221 -34.26 -9.72 0.06
C GLU A 221 -34.64 -10.52 -1.19
N GLN A 222 -35.33 -11.64 -1.05
CA GLN A 222 -35.97 -12.30 -2.18
C GLN A 222 -37.29 -11.58 -2.46
N THR A 223 -37.40 -10.92 -3.60
CA THR A 223 -38.58 -10.13 -3.98
C THR A 223 -39.63 -10.95 -4.76
N ASP A 224 -39.17 -11.97 -5.46
CA ASP A 224 -40.02 -12.99 -6.11
C ASP A 224 -39.25 -14.29 -6.32
N GLU A 225 -39.85 -15.27 -7.02
CA GLU A 225 -39.26 -16.61 -7.21
C GLU A 225 -37.89 -16.58 -7.95
N HIS A 226 -37.62 -15.55 -8.74
CA HIS A 226 -36.43 -15.45 -9.58
C HIS A 226 -35.58 -14.20 -9.32
N THR A 227 -36.00 -13.32 -8.42
CA THR A 227 -35.34 -12.04 -8.16
C THR A 227 -34.86 -11.91 -6.73
N ILE A 228 -33.58 -11.60 -6.59
CA ILE A 228 -32.95 -11.25 -5.30
C ILE A 228 -32.53 -9.78 -5.38
N LYS A 229 -32.96 -9.01 -4.40
CA LYS A 229 -32.50 -7.62 -4.21
C LYS A 229 -31.40 -7.58 -3.18
N LEU A 230 -30.25 -7.06 -3.57
CA LEU A 230 -29.14 -6.76 -2.66
C LEU A 230 -29.14 -5.24 -2.39
N THR A 231 -29.14 -4.88 -1.12
CA THR A 231 -28.98 -3.48 -0.69
C THR A 231 -27.70 -3.42 0.15
N VAL A 232 -26.74 -2.62 -0.31
CA VAL A 232 -25.47 -2.42 0.39
C VAL A 232 -25.50 -1.02 0.99
N HIS A 233 -25.35 -0.94 2.31
CA HIS A 233 -25.18 0.30 3.04
C HIS A 233 -23.70 0.46 3.39
N LEU A 234 -23.05 1.43 2.73
CA LEU A 234 -21.67 1.77 3.01
C LEU A 234 -21.60 2.75 4.17
N PRO A 235 -20.57 2.65 5.03
CA PRO A 235 -20.35 3.63 6.10
C PRO A 235 -20.09 5.03 5.51
N ILE A 236 -20.52 6.05 6.23
CA ILE A 236 -20.35 7.46 5.85
C ILE A 236 -19.28 8.06 6.77
N GLY A 237 -18.40 8.90 6.23
CA GLY A 237 -17.48 9.73 7.03
C GLY A 237 -16.00 9.53 6.72
N GLU A 238 -15.63 8.54 5.93
CA GLU A 238 -14.27 8.35 5.44
C GLU A 238 -14.16 8.72 3.95
N CYS A 239 -13.01 9.27 3.58
CA CYS A 239 -12.72 9.55 2.18
C CYS A 239 -12.05 8.32 1.59
N PHE A 240 -12.82 7.48 0.90
CA PHE A 240 -12.34 6.28 0.23
C PHE A 240 -12.23 6.49 -1.28
N TYR A 241 -11.29 5.79 -1.91
CA TYR A 241 -10.92 5.99 -3.30
C TYR A 241 -11.14 4.74 -4.16
N TYR A 242 -11.35 3.59 -3.54
CA TYR A 242 -11.63 2.33 -4.22
C TYR A 242 -13.11 1.99 -4.11
N PRO A 243 -13.73 1.57 -5.22
CA PRO A 243 -15.16 1.26 -5.26
C PRO A 243 -15.53 -0.02 -4.49
#